data_0be502cdd6ded0c433261adf72726ae6
#
_entry.id   0be502cdd6ded0c433261adf72726ae6
#
_cell.length_a   1.000
_cell.length_b   1.000
_cell.length_c   1.000
_cell.angle_alpha   90.00
_cell.angle_beta   90.00
_cell.angle_gamma   90.00
#
_symmetry.space_group_name_H-M   'P 1'
#
loop_
_entity.id
_entity.type
_entity.pdbx_description
1 polymer ?
#
loop_
_entity_poly.entity_id
_entity_poly.type
_entity_poly.pdbx_seq_one_letter_code
_entity_poly.pdbx_strand_id
1 'polypeptide(L)'
;MSDSIKENVEQLAKLFDVKTDKDNNPSETKPSNKLHSCEQVIYYGVPGCGKSYKVNEVVDKKLKEHSVTDKQYHTIRCVFHPEYCNADFVGQIYPCVLPDNKGVEYKFKPGPFSEIVRRAYLNPDEPFFLIIEEINRGNAAAIFGEMFQLLDRIKKGEPADESTENKYDSGWSSYGVDNQDINGDIRDIQKLKNEQTNEKNKHSVEAKGSGTDTNPKCYSCIDVQANDESVLHFSTNTAIRLPPNLSIYATMNTSDQNVFTMDNAFQRRFKFKMIENELDDAAQYDIIIGKDEESEVSTGVRWGSFRNWINKKILSQKGILSKSEDKCLGGWFISTDAVEVKDKKVTKYKNISKEDFAEKVLKYLWYDVFRRNSATEVFNEPDVTENKDVVSFAKLAKEFKSKDNVGFDAFKKIFKDIEKDKDDLTKTYAESKADT
;
A
#
# COMPACT_ATOMS: atom_id res chain seq x y z
N MET A 1 14.38 -40.01 -6.67
CA MET A 1 14.82 -38.91 -5.80
C MET A 1 16.22 -39.24 -5.31
N SER A 2 17.16 -38.31 -5.39
CA SER A 2 18.50 -38.54 -4.88
C SER A 2 18.45 -38.64 -3.34
N ASP A 3 19.31 -39.47 -2.76
CA ASP A 3 19.37 -39.69 -1.32
C ASP A 3 19.60 -38.38 -0.54
N SER A 4 20.26 -37.42 -1.15
CA SER A 4 20.47 -36.05 -0.64
C SER A 4 19.15 -35.29 -0.39
N ILE A 5 18.12 -35.45 -1.23
CA ILE A 5 16.83 -34.78 -1.06
C ILE A 5 16.05 -35.38 0.13
N LYS A 6 16.09 -36.71 0.28
CA LYS A 6 15.48 -37.39 1.43
C LYS A 6 16.11 -36.96 2.75
N GLU A 7 17.44 -36.86 2.77
CA GLU A 7 18.20 -36.42 3.94
C GLU A 7 17.88 -34.97 4.32
N ASN A 8 17.71 -34.10 3.35
CA ASN A 8 17.31 -32.72 3.58
C ASN A 8 15.88 -32.62 4.14
N VAL A 9 14.93 -33.40 3.60
CA VAL A 9 13.54 -33.44 4.11
C VAL A 9 13.47 -33.98 5.52
N GLU A 10 14.23 -35.05 5.83
CA GLU A 10 14.32 -35.56 7.20
C GLU A 10 14.97 -34.56 8.17
N GLN A 11 15.93 -33.77 7.71
CA GLN A 11 16.52 -32.71 8.53
C GLN A 11 15.54 -31.55 8.77
N LEU A 12 14.74 -31.16 7.79
CA LEU A 12 13.67 -30.19 7.94
C LEU A 12 12.59 -30.69 8.89
N ALA A 13 12.15 -31.93 8.73
CA ALA A 13 11.17 -32.55 9.62
C ALA A 13 11.63 -32.57 11.09
N LYS A 14 12.91 -32.88 11.33
CA LYS A 14 13.50 -32.83 12.68
C LYS A 14 13.62 -31.42 13.25
N LEU A 15 13.87 -30.42 12.41
CA LEU A 15 13.99 -29.02 12.81
C LEU A 15 12.66 -28.44 13.34
N PHE A 16 11.55 -28.90 12.78
CA PHE A 16 10.21 -28.47 13.15
C PHE A 16 9.46 -29.51 13.97
N ASP A 17 10.18 -30.53 14.50
CA ASP A 17 9.64 -31.63 15.28
C ASP A 17 8.46 -32.35 14.58
N VAL A 18 8.48 -32.35 13.25
CA VAL A 18 7.48 -33.05 12.43
C VAL A 18 7.81 -34.55 12.52
N LYS A 19 7.02 -35.28 13.24
CA LYS A 19 7.14 -36.75 13.29
C LYS A 19 6.76 -37.32 11.95
N THR A 20 7.70 -37.95 11.27
CA THR A 20 7.44 -38.84 10.14
C THR A 20 6.87 -40.16 10.68
N ASP A 21 5.62 -40.15 11.09
CA ASP A 21 4.95 -41.34 11.57
C ASP A 21 4.64 -42.27 10.39
N LYS A 22 5.39 -43.35 10.29
CA LYS A 22 5.11 -44.47 9.40
C LYS A 22 3.94 -45.36 9.81
N ASP A 23 3.41 -45.18 11.03
CA ASP A 23 2.52 -46.16 11.65
C ASP A 23 1.29 -45.61 12.38
N ASN A 24 0.73 -44.44 12.01
CA ASN A 24 -0.55 -44.04 12.61
C ASN A 24 -1.55 -43.58 11.54
N ASN A 25 -2.69 -44.29 11.57
CA ASN A 25 -3.90 -43.95 10.85
C ASN A 25 -4.28 -42.49 11.15
N PRO A 26 -4.38 -41.58 10.16
CA PRO A 26 -4.63 -40.18 10.45
C PRO A 26 -6.06 -40.00 10.94
N SER A 27 -6.21 -39.69 12.24
CA SER A 27 -7.45 -39.05 12.69
C SER A 27 -7.50 -37.66 12.03
N GLU A 28 -8.59 -37.40 11.33
CA GLU A 28 -8.91 -36.19 10.58
C GLU A 28 -8.67 -34.91 11.41
N THR A 29 -7.49 -34.31 11.31
CA THR A 29 -7.31 -32.93 11.66
C THR A 29 -7.08 -32.16 10.35
N LYS A 30 -8.16 -31.80 9.65
CA LYS A 30 -8.13 -30.75 8.63
C LYS A 30 -7.43 -29.54 9.24
N PRO A 31 -6.43 -28.93 8.57
CA PRO A 31 -5.87 -27.66 9.03
C PRO A 31 -7.03 -26.68 9.23
N SER A 32 -7.06 -26.01 10.38
CA SER A 32 -8.19 -25.17 10.75
C SER A 32 -8.38 -24.05 9.72
N ASN A 33 -9.48 -24.12 8.99
CA ASN A 33 -9.85 -23.29 7.86
C ASN A 33 -10.15 -21.81 8.20
N LYS A 34 -9.44 -21.17 9.12
CA LYS A 34 -9.73 -19.80 9.56
C LYS A 34 -9.11 -18.67 8.71
N LEU A 35 -8.13 -18.97 7.86
CA LEU A 35 -7.37 -17.95 7.11
C LEU A 35 -7.75 -17.80 5.64
N HIS A 36 -8.84 -18.36 5.17
CA HIS A 36 -9.17 -18.51 3.75
C HIS A 36 -9.64 -17.23 3.02
N SER A 37 -9.30 -16.04 3.46
CA SER A 37 -9.62 -14.83 2.71
C SER A 37 -8.39 -14.01 2.37
N CYS A 38 -7.48 -14.58 1.56
CA CYS A 38 -6.49 -13.73 0.91
C CYS A 38 -7.20 -12.72 0.00
N GLU A 39 -6.74 -11.49 0.04
CA GLU A 39 -7.30 -10.41 -0.76
C GLU A 39 -6.23 -9.81 -1.66
N GLN A 40 -6.63 -9.45 -2.87
CA GLN A 40 -5.86 -8.66 -3.80
C GLN A 40 -6.67 -7.41 -4.13
N VAL A 41 -6.26 -6.26 -3.60
CA VAL A 41 -7.06 -5.02 -3.67
C VAL A 41 -6.18 -3.84 -4.05
N ILE A 42 -6.64 -3.09 -5.04
CA ILE A 42 -6.07 -1.78 -5.40
C ILE A 42 -7.00 -0.69 -4.84
N TYR A 43 -6.47 0.11 -3.93
CA TYR A 43 -7.14 1.30 -3.43
C TYR A 43 -6.75 2.49 -4.31
N TYR A 44 -7.73 3.12 -4.94
CA TYR A 44 -7.50 4.24 -5.85
C TYR A 44 -8.33 5.46 -5.45
N GLY A 45 -7.92 6.61 -5.93
CA GLY A 45 -8.58 7.89 -5.66
C GLY A 45 -7.63 9.07 -5.83
N VAL A 46 -8.15 10.25 -5.55
CA VAL A 46 -7.43 11.51 -5.73
C VAL A 46 -6.20 11.63 -4.81
N PRO A 47 -5.22 12.49 -5.15
CA PRO A 47 -4.09 12.77 -4.25
C PRO A 47 -4.57 13.28 -2.88
N GLY A 48 -4.04 12.68 -1.81
CA GLY A 48 -4.38 13.09 -0.45
C GLY A 48 -5.75 12.64 0.07
N CYS A 49 -6.45 11.68 -0.58
CA CYS A 49 -7.71 11.12 -0.04
C CYS A 49 -7.50 10.06 1.06
N GLY A 50 -6.26 9.72 1.42
CA GLY A 50 -5.99 8.79 2.52
C GLY A 50 -5.84 7.32 2.11
N LYS A 51 -5.48 7.01 0.86
CA LYS A 51 -5.30 5.62 0.36
C LYS A 51 -4.37 4.78 1.23
N SER A 52 -3.15 5.26 1.48
CA SER A 52 -2.15 4.52 2.28
C SER A 52 -2.57 4.38 3.74
N TYR A 53 -3.28 5.37 4.27
CA TYR A 53 -3.88 5.28 5.61
C TYR A 53 -4.92 4.17 5.67
N LYS A 54 -5.81 4.10 4.67
CA LYS A 54 -6.84 3.04 4.59
C LYS A 54 -6.24 1.64 4.48
N VAL A 55 -5.17 1.48 3.69
CA VAL A 55 -4.43 0.21 3.63
C VAL A 55 -3.88 -0.16 5.01
N ASN A 56 -3.27 0.78 5.73
CA ASN A 56 -2.77 0.54 7.08
C ASN A 56 -3.89 0.14 8.05
N GLU A 57 -5.02 0.84 8.01
CA GLU A 57 -6.19 0.54 8.85
C GLU A 57 -6.69 -0.90 8.63
N VAL A 58 -6.80 -1.32 7.37
CA VAL A 58 -7.24 -2.68 7.01
C VAL A 58 -6.24 -3.73 7.49
N VAL A 59 -4.94 -3.49 7.29
CA VAL A 59 -3.88 -4.39 7.75
C VAL A 59 -3.87 -4.49 9.27
N ASP A 60 -3.91 -3.36 9.98
CA ASP A 60 -3.92 -3.33 11.45
C ASP A 60 -5.14 -4.06 12.03
N LYS A 61 -6.30 -3.91 11.39
CA LYS A 61 -7.50 -4.63 11.77
C LYS A 61 -7.31 -6.14 11.62
N LYS A 62 -6.82 -6.61 10.47
CA LYS A 62 -6.60 -8.03 10.20
C LYS A 62 -5.55 -8.64 11.13
N LEU A 63 -4.45 -7.94 11.41
CA LEU A 63 -3.45 -8.40 12.38
C LEU A 63 -4.04 -8.55 13.78
N LYS A 64 -4.85 -7.61 14.23
CA LYS A 64 -5.54 -7.68 15.52
C LYS A 64 -6.53 -8.86 15.60
N GLU A 65 -7.29 -9.12 14.55
CA GLU A 65 -8.23 -10.25 14.45
C GLU A 65 -7.51 -11.59 14.66
N HIS A 66 -6.25 -11.69 14.24
CA HIS A 66 -5.40 -12.87 14.42
C HIS A 66 -4.47 -12.80 15.64
N SER A 67 -4.62 -11.78 16.50
CA SER A 67 -3.77 -11.58 17.69
C SER A 67 -2.28 -11.41 17.38
N VAL A 68 -1.94 -10.97 16.18
CA VAL A 68 -0.56 -10.72 15.74
C VAL A 68 -0.11 -9.34 16.23
N THR A 69 1.05 -9.28 16.87
CA THR A 69 1.61 -8.03 17.44
C THR A 69 2.76 -7.45 16.62
N ASP A 70 3.55 -8.30 15.93
CA ASP A 70 4.67 -7.85 15.11
C ASP A 70 4.23 -7.50 13.68
N LYS A 71 3.75 -6.27 13.50
CA LYS A 71 3.37 -5.76 12.19
C LYS A 71 4.53 -5.76 11.19
N GLN A 72 5.78 -5.50 11.64
CA GLN A 72 6.93 -5.38 10.74
C GLN A 72 7.30 -6.73 10.11
N TYR A 73 7.19 -7.81 10.86
CA TYR A 73 7.42 -9.14 10.32
C TYR A 73 6.34 -9.57 9.32
N HIS A 74 5.09 -9.20 9.58
CA HIS A 74 3.93 -9.63 8.78
C HIS A 74 3.63 -8.73 7.57
N THR A 75 4.37 -7.64 7.41
CA THR A 75 4.08 -6.67 6.36
C THR A 75 5.36 -6.24 5.65
N ILE A 76 5.38 -6.35 4.35
CA ILE A 76 6.42 -5.73 3.52
C ILE A 76 5.77 -4.67 2.64
N ARG A 77 6.38 -3.49 2.61
CA ARG A 77 5.94 -2.35 1.80
C ARG A 77 7.02 -1.98 0.79
N CYS A 78 6.61 -1.82 -0.46
CA CYS A 78 7.45 -1.30 -1.54
C CYS A 78 6.71 -0.21 -2.32
N VAL A 79 7.47 0.60 -3.04
CA VAL A 79 6.94 1.69 -3.87
C VAL A 79 7.38 1.45 -5.31
N PHE A 80 6.42 1.40 -6.23
CA PHE A 80 6.76 1.31 -7.65
C PHE A 80 7.13 2.68 -8.20
N HIS A 81 8.12 2.73 -9.05
CA HIS A 81 8.58 3.91 -9.78
C HIS A 81 9.05 3.49 -11.18
N PRO A 82 9.26 4.42 -12.13
CA PRO A 82 9.54 4.08 -13.53
C PRO A 82 10.75 3.15 -13.74
N GLU A 83 11.75 3.24 -12.87
CA GLU A 83 12.97 2.41 -12.96
C GLU A 83 12.89 1.13 -12.12
N TYR A 84 11.80 0.90 -11.37
CA TYR A 84 11.64 -0.30 -10.56
C TYR A 84 11.42 -1.51 -11.46
N CYS A 85 12.20 -2.56 -11.27
CA CYS A 85 12.21 -3.71 -12.16
C CYS A 85 11.90 -5.04 -11.44
N ASN A 86 11.80 -6.11 -12.21
CA ASN A 86 11.55 -7.45 -11.68
C ASN A 86 12.64 -7.91 -10.70
N ALA A 87 13.89 -7.58 -10.95
CA ALA A 87 15.01 -7.92 -10.06
C ALA A 87 14.91 -7.23 -8.68
N ASP A 88 14.36 -6.00 -8.63
CA ASP A 88 14.12 -5.29 -7.37
C ASP A 88 12.96 -5.92 -6.58
N PHE A 89 11.96 -6.42 -7.30
CA PHE A 89 10.73 -6.93 -6.72
C PHE A 89 10.82 -8.41 -6.31
N VAL A 90 11.28 -9.24 -7.23
CA VAL A 90 11.40 -10.69 -7.04
C VAL A 90 12.72 -11.04 -6.39
N GLY A 91 13.80 -10.45 -6.84
CA GLY A 91 15.16 -10.72 -6.39
C GLY A 91 16.11 -11.04 -7.54
N GLN A 92 17.38 -11.09 -7.22
CA GLN A 92 18.42 -11.40 -8.19
C GLN A 92 19.66 -12.02 -7.55
N ILE A 93 20.50 -12.63 -8.37
CA ILE A 93 21.75 -13.22 -7.93
C ILE A 93 22.82 -12.14 -7.80
N TYR A 94 23.46 -12.07 -6.63
CA TYR A 94 24.57 -11.17 -6.33
C TYR A 94 25.87 -11.90 -6.06
N PRO A 95 27.01 -11.34 -6.47
CA PRO A 95 28.32 -11.82 -6.04
C PRO A 95 28.54 -11.45 -4.57
N CYS A 96 28.84 -12.43 -3.73
CA CYS A 96 29.20 -12.27 -2.33
C CYS A 96 30.66 -12.66 -2.15
N VAL A 97 31.50 -11.75 -1.66
CA VAL A 97 32.88 -12.06 -1.33
C VAL A 97 32.91 -12.92 -0.06
N LEU A 98 33.55 -14.06 -0.13
CA LEU A 98 33.72 -14.93 1.03
C LEU A 98 34.64 -14.29 2.08
N PRO A 99 34.44 -14.56 3.37
CA PRO A 99 35.37 -14.16 4.42
C PRO A 99 36.81 -14.58 4.05
N ASP A 100 37.79 -13.75 4.40
CA ASP A 100 39.22 -13.99 4.11
C ASP A 100 39.64 -13.95 2.62
N ASN A 101 38.87 -13.28 1.75
CA ASN A 101 39.15 -13.17 0.31
C ASN A 101 39.35 -14.55 -0.40
N LYS A 102 38.70 -15.60 0.08
CA LYS A 102 38.81 -16.97 -0.47
C LYS A 102 38.01 -17.18 -1.78
N GLY A 103 37.45 -16.13 -2.34
CA GLY A 103 36.73 -16.21 -3.60
C GLY A 103 35.41 -15.44 -3.58
N VAL A 104 34.64 -15.60 -4.64
CA VAL A 104 33.32 -15.00 -4.81
C VAL A 104 32.30 -16.12 -4.94
N GLU A 105 31.26 -16.08 -4.14
CA GLU A 105 30.09 -16.94 -4.22
C GLU A 105 28.90 -16.13 -4.76
N TYR A 106 28.09 -16.73 -5.60
CA TYR A 106 26.85 -16.10 -6.11
C TYR A 106 25.65 -16.54 -5.29
N LYS A 107 24.95 -15.59 -4.68
CA LYS A 107 23.77 -15.86 -3.84
C LYS A 107 22.55 -15.13 -4.35
N PHE A 108 21.41 -15.80 -4.33
CA PHE A 108 20.14 -15.15 -4.55
C PHE A 108 19.81 -14.22 -3.37
N LYS A 109 19.53 -12.95 -3.70
CA LYS A 109 19.03 -11.97 -2.75
C LYS A 109 17.56 -11.73 -3.04
N PRO A 110 16.64 -12.19 -2.16
CA PRO A 110 15.21 -12.01 -2.39
C PRO A 110 14.82 -10.54 -2.37
N GLY A 111 13.91 -10.19 -3.27
CA GLY A 111 13.19 -8.91 -3.22
C GLY A 111 11.98 -8.97 -2.29
N PRO A 112 11.23 -7.87 -2.16
CA PRO A 112 10.05 -7.78 -1.29
C PRO A 112 9.01 -8.88 -1.53
N PHE A 113 8.80 -9.26 -2.79
CA PHE A 113 7.86 -10.31 -3.15
C PHE A 113 8.29 -11.68 -2.62
N SER A 114 9.52 -12.10 -2.94
CA SER A 114 10.03 -13.41 -2.53
C SER A 114 10.15 -13.53 -1.01
N GLU A 115 10.57 -12.44 -0.36
CA GLU A 115 10.71 -12.41 1.10
C GLU A 115 9.36 -12.56 1.81
N ILE A 116 8.29 -11.87 1.36
CA ILE A 116 6.98 -12.02 2.01
C ILE A 116 6.36 -13.39 1.73
N VAL A 117 6.58 -13.94 0.54
CA VAL A 117 6.15 -15.31 0.22
C VAL A 117 6.84 -16.31 1.14
N ARG A 118 8.15 -16.17 1.36
CA ARG A 118 8.92 -17.02 2.27
C ARG A 118 8.37 -16.96 3.71
N ARG A 119 8.10 -15.75 4.23
CA ARG A 119 7.52 -15.57 5.56
C ARG A 119 6.14 -16.22 5.69
N ALA A 120 5.31 -16.08 4.65
CA ALA A 120 3.98 -16.69 4.61
C ALA A 120 4.04 -18.23 4.56
N TYR A 121 5.03 -18.81 3.87
CA TYR A 121 5.26 -20.26 3.85
C TYR A 121 5.73 -20.79 5.21
N LEU A 122 6.52 -20.01 5.93
CA LEU A 122 7.02 -20.41 7.27
C LEU A 122 5.92 -20.39 8.34
N ASN A 123 4.90 -19.54 8.17
CA ASN A 123 3.87 -19.33 9.19
C ASN A 123 2.46 -19.42 8.57
N PRO A 124 1.99 -20.62 8.25
CA PRO A 124 0.72 -20.83 7.55
C PRO A 124 -0.52 -20.30 8.25
N ASP A 125 -0.50 -20.27 9.58
CA ASP A 125 -1.63 -19.90 10.43
C ASP A 125 -1.70 -18.38 10.69
N GLU A 126 -0.73 -17.60 10.19
CA GLU A 126 -0.64 -16.16 10.39
C GLU A 126 -0.83 -15.39 9.08
N PRO A 127 -1.50 -14.22 9.09
CA PRO A 127 -1.72 -13.42 7.90
C PRO A 127 -0.47 -12.61 7.53
N PHE A 128 -0.16 -12.54 6.24
CA PHE A 128 0.91 -11.72 5.66
C PHE A 128 0.40 -10.75 4.63
N PHE A 129 1.07 -9.60 4.50
CA PHE A 129 0.64 -8.52 3.65
C PHE A 129 1.79 -7.94 2.82
N LEU A 130 1.65 -7.99 1.50
CA LEU A 130 2.47 -7.22 0.58
C LEU A 130 1.73 -5.92 0.26
N ILE A 131 2.34 -4.77 0.53
CA ILE A 131 1.78 -3.46 0.24
C ILE A 131 2.61 -2.81 -0.86
N ILE A 132 1.96 -2.48 -1.98
CA ILE A 132 2.58 -1.85 -3.15
C ILE A 132 2.02 -0.43 -3.27
N GLU A 133 2.82 0.57 -2.95
CA GLU A 133 2.44 1.97 -3.15
C GLU A 133 2.69 2.38 -4.59
N GLU A 134 1.77 3.20 -5.13
CA GLU A 134 1.87 3.78 -6.47
C GLU A 134 2.08 2.72 -7.58
N ILE A 135 1.28 1.65 -7.56
CA ILE A 135 1.44 0.48 -8.45
C ILE A 135 1.48 0.84 -9.95
N ASN A 136 0.84 1.93 -10.35
CA ASN A 136 0.81 2.40 -11.73
C ASN A 136 1.95 3.37 -12.09
N ARG A 137 2.86 3.72 -11.17
CA ARG A 137 4.06 4.49 -11.49
C ARG A 137 5.19 3.64 -12.09
N GLY A 138 5.14 2.33 -11.93
CA GLY A 138 5.99 1.36 -12.61
C GLY A 138 5.21 0.53 -13.62
N ASN A 139 5.91 -0.14 -14.52
CA ASN A 139 5.29 -1.14 -15.38
C ASN A 139 4.98 -2.40 -14.58
N ALA A 140 3.82 -2.45 -13.93
CA ALA A 140 3.45 -3.51 -13.00
C ALA A 140 3.53 -4.91 -13.64
N ALA A 141 3.13 -5.07 -14.90
CA ALA A 141 3.21 -6.35 -15.59
C ALA A 141 4.67 -6.82 -15.78
N ALA A 142 5.56 -5.92 -16.16
CA ALA A 142 6.99 -6.23 -16.30
C ALA A 142 7.66 -6.48 -14.93
N ILE A 143 7.27 -5.74 -13.90
CA ILE A 143 7.79 -5.89 -12.53
C ILE A 143 7.40 -7.25 -11.96
N PHE A 144 6.16 -7.69 -12.13
CA PHE A 144 5.73 -9.03 -11.73
C PHE A 144 6.35 -10.13 -12.60
N GLY A 145 6.56 -9.88 -13.90
CA GLY A 145 7.07 -10.89 -14.82
C GLY A 145 6.25 -12.17 -14.78
N GLU A 146 6.89 -13.33 -14.68
CA GLU A 146 6.22 -14.64 -14.58
C GLU A 146 5.35 -14.76 -13.31
N MET A 147 5.70 -14.06 -12.23
CA MET A 147 4.92 -14.07 -10.97
C MET A 147 3.51 -13.53 -11.17
N PHE A 148 3.25 -12.85 -12.28
CA PHE A 148 1.93 -12.34 -12.64
C PHE A 148 0.85 -13.44 -12.68
N GLN A 149 1.17 -14.63 -13.18
CA GLN A 149 0.21 -15.75 -13.22
C GLN A 149 -0.18 -16.26 -11.82
N LEU A 150 0.67 -16.03 -10.80
CA LEU A 150 0.39 -16.41 -9.42
C LEU A 150 -0.78 -15.61 -8.80
N LEU A 151 -1.13 -14.47 -9.41
CA LEU A 151 -2.24 -13.63 -8.97
C LEU A 151 -3.63 -14.24 -9.29
N ASP A 152 -3.71 -15.24 -10.14
CA ASP A 152 -4.95 -16.02 -10.32
C ASP A 152 -5.10 -16.97 -9.12
N ARG A 153 -6.11 -16.70 -8.28
CA ARG A 153 -6.37 -17.46 -7.06
C ARG A 153 -7.55 -18.38 -7.23
N ILE A 154 -7.46 -19.58 -6.69
CA ILE A 154 -8.58 -20.53 -6.61
C ILE A 154 -9.68 -19.92 -5.74
N LYS A 155 -10.87 -19.79 -6.30
CA LYS A 155 -12.03 -19.25 -5.58
C LYS A 155 -12.73 -20.35 -4.77
N LYS A 156 -13.47 -19.93 -3.75
CA LYS A 156 -14.24 -20.86 -2.93
C LYS A 156 -15.26 -21.60 -3.79
N GLY A 157 -15.18 -22.94 -3.81
CA GLY A 157 -16.06 -23.82 -4.59
C GLY A 157 -15.60 -24.07 -6.04
N GLU A 158 -14.49 -23.47 -6.48
CA GLU A 158 -13.85 -23.87 -7.73
C GLU A 158 -12.96 -25.10 -7.48
N PRO A 159 -12.97 -26.10 -8.38
CA PRO A 159 -12.01 -27.19 -8.29
C PRO A 159 -10.60 -26.65 -8.46
N ALA A 160 -9.65 -27.19 -7.70
CA ALA A 160 -8.24 -27.02 -8.03
C ALA A 160 -7.98 -27.57 -9.44
N ASP A 161 -6.95 -27.00 -10.10
CA ASP A 161 -6.57 -27.45 -11.44
C ASP A 161 -6.40 -28.97 -11.50
N GLU A 162 -7.23 -29.64 -12.32
CA GLU A 162 -7.24 -31.10 -12.46
C GLU A 162 -5.91 -31.66 -13.00
N SER A 163 -5.05 -30.79 -13.56
CA SER A 163 -3.75 -31.16 -14.12
C SER A 163 -2.68 -31.42 -13.05
N THR A 164 -2.91 -31.03 -11.82
CA THR A 164 -1.97 -31.29 -10.71
C THR A 164 -2.52 -32.42 -9.83
N GLU A 165 -1.73 -33.46 -9.62
CA GLU A 165 -2.02 -34.56 -8.67
C GLU A 165 -2.28 -34.06 -7.23
N ASN A 166 -2.06 -32.76 -7.00
CA ASN A 166 -2.22 -32.09 -5.72
C ASN A 166 -3.40 -31.09 -5.77
N LYS A 167 -4.43 -31.36 -5.00
CA LYS A 167 -5.59 -30.48 -4.87
C LYS A 167 -5.27 -29.34 -3.90
N TYR A 168 -4.88 -28.18 -4.45
CA TYR A 168 -4.76 -26.95 -3.66
C TYR A 168 -6.14 -26.42 -3.27
N ASP A 169 -6.30 -25.96 -2.04
CA ASP A 169 -7.54 -25.37 -1.56
C ASP A 169 -7.74 -23.92 -2.05
N SER A 170 -8.95 -23.40 -1.80
CA SER A 170 -9.29 -22.01 -2.06
C SER A 170 -8.26 -21.03 -1.44
N GLY A 171 -7.90 -20.02 -2.20
CA GLY A 171 -6.93 -19.00 -1.79
C GLY A 171 -5.50 -19.26 -2.27
N TRP A 172 -5.12 -20.47 -2.64
CA TRP A 172 -3.88 -20.74 -3.35
C TRP A 172 -3.89 -20.18 -4.77
N SER A 173 -2.70 -19.90 -5.35
CA SER A 173 -2.61 -19.61 -6.78
C SER A 173 -3.09 -20.81 -7.60
N SER A 174 -3.92 -20.56 -8.62
CA SER A 174 -4.41 -21.59 -9.55
C SER A 174 -3.27 -22.21 -10.35
N TYR A 175 -2.23 -21.42 -10.64
CA TYR A 175 -1.03 -21.85 -11.39
C TYR A 175 0.21 -21.74 -10.51
N GLY A 176 1.18 -22.61 -10.75
CA GLY A 176 2.52 -22.53 -10.17
C GLY A 176 3.50 -21.91 -11.14
N VAL A 177 4.58 -21.33 -10.61
CA VAL A 177 5.73 -20.86 -11.37
C VAL A 177 6.94 -21.67 -10.97
N ASP A 178 7.64 -22.25 -11.94
CA ASP A 178 8.88 -22.97 -11.71
C ASP A 178 10.05 -21.98 -11.67
N ASN A 179 10.48 -21.63 -10.47
CA ASN A 179 11.60 -20.73 -10.23
C ASN A 179 12.53 -21.30 -9.17
N GLN A 180 13.68 -21.78 -9.60
CA GLN A 180 14.64 -22.47 -8.73
C GLN A 180 15.24 -21.56 -7.66
N ASP A 181 15.48 -20.28 -7.97
CA ASP A 181 16.08 -19.33 -7.03
C ASP A 181 15.15 -19.04 -5.87
N ILE A 182 13.87 -18.74 -6.16
CA ILE A 182 12.86 -18.50 -5.13
C ILE A 182 12.61 -19.78 -4.32
N ASN A 183 12.53 -20.93 -4.99
CA ASN A 183 12.35 -22.21 -4.35
C ASN A 183 13.50 -22.55 -3.41
N GLY A 184 14.73 -22.33 -3.85
CA GLY A 184 15.93 -22.53 -3.02
C GLY A 184 15.91 -21.60 -1.81
N ASP A 185 15.55 -20.34 -1.99
CA ASP A 185 15.49 -19.35 -0.90
C ASP A 185 14.42 -19.69 0.14
N ILE A 186 13.21 -20.07 -0.28
CA ILE A 186 12.10 -20.41 0.61
C ILE A 186 12.39 -21.69 1.40
N ARG A 187 13.12 -22.64 0.80
CA ARG A 187 13.41 -23.96 1.37
C ARG A 187 14.86 -24.13 1.83
N ASP A 188 15.60 -23.04 1.99
CA ASP A 188 16.98 -23.06 2.50
C ASP A 188 17.01 -23.41 3.98
N ILE A 189 17.46 -24.63 4.29
CA ILE A 189 17.56 -25.17 5.64
C ILE A 189 18.47 -24.31 6.53
N GLN A 190 19.56 -23.79 6.02
CA GLN A 190 20.48 -22.96 6.82
C GLN A 190 19.84 -21.64 7.21
N LYS A 191 19.12 -21.01 6.31
CA LYS A 191 18.31 -19.82 6.62
C LYS A 191 17.25 -20.12 7.67
N LEU A 192 16.50 -21.21 7.51
CA LEU A 192 15.47 -21.64 8.44
C LEU A 192 16.04 -21.88 9.84
N LYS A 193 17.20 -22.53 9.95
CA LYS A 193 17.91 -22.74 11.22
C LYS A 193 18.32 -21.42 11.88
N ASN A 194 18.89 -20.49 11.11
CA ASN A 194 19.34 -19.20 11.61
C ASN A 194 18.18 -18.33 12.09
N GLU A 195 17.01 -18.45 11.47
CA GLU A 195 15.82 -17.71 11.88
C GLU A 195 15.20 -18.25 13.17
N GLN A 196 15.20 -19.55 13.36
CA GLN A 196 14.75 -20.17 14.62
C GLN A 196 15.62 -19.79 15.82
N THR A 197 16.93 -19.57 15.61
CA THR A 197 17.85 -19.17 16.68
C THR A 197 17.80 -17.67 17.00
N ASN A 198 17.24 -16.85 16.14
CA ASN A 198 17.06 -15.42 16.39
C ASN A 198 15.89 -15.18 17.34
N GLU A 199 16.19 -14.58 18.51
CA GLU A 199 15.17 -14.28 19.54
C GLU A 199 14.01 -13.40 19.03
N LYS A 200 14.21 -12.62 17.97
CA LYS A 200 13.16 -11.83 17.34
C LYS A 200 12.07 -12.67 16.63
N ASN A 201 12.42 -13.88 16.21
CA ASN A 201 11.51 -14.81 15.53
C ASN A 201 10.86 -15.84 16.50
N LYS A 202 11.24 -15.85 17.77
CA LYS A 202 10.61 -16.72 18.79
C LYS A 202 9.11 -16.47 18.97
N HIS A 203 8.61 -15.31 18.62
CA HIS A 203 7.18 -15.00 18.74
C HIS A 203 6.27 -15.83 17.81
N SER A 204 6.80 -16.35 16.70
CA SER A 204 6.03 -17.21 15.79
C SER A 204 6.01 -18.68 16.21
N VAL A 205 6.97 -19.12 17.01
CA VAL A 205 7.12 -20.53 17.42
C VAL A 205 6.49 -20.81 18.79
N GLU A 206 6.37 -19.82 19.66
CA GLU A 206 5.76 -19.97 21.00
C GLU A 206 4.24 -19.66 21.03
N ALA A 207 3.59 -19.52 19.89
CA ALA A 207 2.18 -19.20 19.83
C ALA A 207 1.30 -20.35 20.37
N LYS A 208 1.01 -20.29 21.66
CA LYS A 208 -0.23 -20.75 22.29
C LYS A 208 -0.64 -22.20 22.02
N GLY A 209 -0.05 -23.12 22.75
CA GLY A 209 -0.56 -24.48 22.87
C GLY A 209 -0.78 -24.89 24.30
N SER A 210 -1.98 -24.79 24.81
CA SER A 210 -2.45 -25.69 25.86
C SER A 210 -3.21 -26.83 25.17
N GLY A 211 -2.49 -27.72 24.53
CA GLY A 211 -3.04 -28.89 23.86
C GLY A 211 -1.92 -29.63 23.14
N THR A 212 -1.92 -30.92 23.28
CA THR A 212 -0.86 -31.87 22.96
C THR A 212 -0.50 -32.06 21.47
N ASP A 213 -0.80 -31.12 20.58
CA ASP A 213 -0.43 -31.09 19.15
C ASP A 213 0.20 -29.73 18.80
N THR A 214 1.51 -29.63 19.02
CA THR A 214 2.20 -28.32 19.05
C THR A 214 3.25 -28.15 17.97
N ASN A 215 2.98 -28.54 16.72
CA ASN A 215 3.90 -28.16 15.66
C ASN A 215 3.23 -27.24 14.65
N PRO A 216 3.70 -25.99 14.49
CA PRO A 216 3.26 -25.13 13.39
C PRO A 216 3.61 -25.83 12.07
N LYS A 217 2.59 -26.15 11.27
CA LYS A 217 2.77 -26.72 9.95
C LYS A 217 3.40 -25.64 9.07
N CYS A 218 4.67 -25.82 8.73
CA CYS A 218 5.39 -24.93 7.84
C CYS A 218 5.24 -25.44 6.40
N TYR A 219 4.70 -24.64 5.48
CA TYR A 219 4.60 -25.03 4.08
C TYR A 219 5.96 -25.36 3.43
N SER A 220 7.03 -24.71 3.90
CA SER A 220 8.39 -25.01 3.42
C SER A 220 8.89 -26.40 3.74
N CYS A 221 8.31 -27.06 4.74
CA CYS A 221 8.75 -28.33 5.30
C CYS A 221 7.88 -29.51 4.86
N ILE A 222 6.75 -29.25 4.22
CA ILE A 222 5.80 -30.28 3.82
C ILE A 222 6.28 -30.92 2.52
N ASP A 223 6.44 -32.23 2.49
CA ASP A 223 6.86 -33.00 1.33
C ASP A 223 5.66 -33.51 0.53
N VAL A 224 5.73 -33.54 -0.80
CA VAL A 224 4.62 -34.01 -1.63
C VAL A 224 4.77 -35.50 -1.87
N GLN A 225 3.88 -36.32 -1.30
CA GLN A 225 3.70 -37.70 -1.72
C GLN A 225 2.44 -37.81 -2.59
N ALA A 226 2.60 -38.41 -3.74
CA ALA A 226 1.60 -38.43 -4.80
C ALA A 226 0.28 -39.15 -4.47
N ASN A 227 0.12 -39.73 -3.30
CA ASN A 227 -1.01 -40.61 -2.95
C ASN A 227 -1.77 -40.24 -1.68
N ASP A 228 -1.45 -39.14 -1.03
CA ASP A 228 -2.19 -38.67 0.16
C ASP A 228 -2.93 -37.39 -0.15
N GLU A 229 -4.24 -37.47 -0.33
CA GLU A 229 -5.12 -36.35 -0.70
C GLU A 229 -5.25 -35.27 0.39
N SER A 230 -4.76 -35.54 1.60
CA SER A 230 -4.96 -34.69 2.78
C SER A 230 -3.80 -33.75 3.12
N VAL A 231 -2.61 -33.98 2.56
CA VAL A 231 -1.38 -33.26 2.94
C VAL A 231 -0.69 -32.68 1.71
N LEU A 232 -0.43 -31.38 1.74
CA LEU A 232 0.38 -30.69 0.74
C LEU A 232 1.86 -30.83 1.10
N HIS A 233 2.62 -31.39 0.19
CA HIS A 233 4.05 -31.57 0.36
C HIS A 233 4.80 -30.70 -0.66
N PHE A 234 5.82 -29.98 -0.22
CA PHE A 234 6.63 -29.12 -1.08
C PHE A 234 8.08 -29.57 -1.09
N SER A 235 8.67 -29.60 -2.25
CA SER A 235 10.11 -29.86 -2.45
C SER A 235 10.74 -28.70 -3.22
N THR A 236 12.07 -28.70 -3.34
CA THR A 236 12.80 -27.74 -4.14
C THR A 236 12.41 -27.75 -5.63
N ASN A 237 11.79 -28.85 -6.09
CA ASN A 237 11.30 -29.00 -7.47
C ASN A 237 9.81 -28.68 -7.62
N THR A 238 9.12 -28.31 -6.54
CA THR A 238 7.70 -27.94 -6.59
C THR A 238 7.58 -26.49 -7.04
N ALA A 239 6.72 -26.24 -8.02
CA ALA A 239 6.45 -24.88 -8.49
C ALA A 239 5.92 -23.97 -7.36
N ILE A 240 6.40 -22.74 -7.31
CA ILE A 240 5.96 -21.74 -6.33
C ILE A 240 4.51 -21.34 -6.62
N ARG A 241 3.71 -21.22 -5.56
CA ARG A 241 2.35 -20.68 -5.56
C ARG A 241 2.21 -19.67 -4.42
N LEU A 242 1.36 -18.67 -4.58
CA LEU A 242 1.04 -17.79 -3.46
C LEU A 242 0.11 -18.51 -2.48
N PRO A 243 0.43 -18.53 -1.19
CA PRO A 243 -0.36 -19.24 -0.18
C PRO A 243 -1.60 -18.42 0.23
N PRO A 244 -2.62 -19.08 0.82
CA PRO A 244 -3.90 -18.44 1.17
C PRO A 244 -3.79 -17.42 2.31
N ASN A 245 -2.71 -17.43 3.08
CA ASN A 245 -2.45 -16.47 4.15
C ASN A 245 -1.74 -15.19 3.69
N LEU A 246 -1.44 -15.03 2.39
CA LEU A 246 -0.79 -13.85 1.82
C LEU A 246 -1.80 -12.99 1.03
N SER A 247 -2.03 -11.77 1.49
CA SER A 247 -2.81 -10.73 0.81
C SER A 247 -1.91 -9.70 0.15
N ILE A 248 -2.37 -9.12 -0.97
CA ILE A 248 -1.67 -8.07 -1.69
C ILE A 248 -2.56 -6.83 -1.74
N TYR A 249 -2.11 -5.74 -1.15
CA TYR A 249 -2.77 -4.45 -1.21
C TYR A 249 -1.93 -3.46 -2.00
N ALA A 250 -2.57 -2.68 -2.85
CA ALA A 250 -1.86 -1.66 -3.60
C ALA A 250 -2.60 -0.32 -3.53
N THR A 251 -1.86 0.76 -3.73
CA THR A 251 -2.42 2.11 -3.92
C THR A 251 -2.15 2.59 -5.33
N MET A 252 -3.08 3.38 -5.86
CA MET A 252 -2.99 3.96 -7.20
C MET A 252 -3.51 5.38 -7.21
N ASN A 253 -2.73 6.32 -7.75
CA ASN A 253 -3.23 7.64 -8.11
C ASN A 253 -3.82 7.60 -9.52
N THR A 254 -5.00 8.19 -9.69
CA THR A 254 -5.67 8.26 -10.98
C THR A 254 -5.22 9.47 -11.81
N SER A 255 -4.65 10.49 -11.17
CA SER A 255 -4.35 11.81 -11.76
C SER A 255 -2.95 12.00 -12.32
N ASP A 256 -2.01 11.08 -12.05
CA ASP A 256 -0.63 11.26 -12.44
C ASP A 256 -0.43 11.16 -13.96
N GLN A 257 0.32 12.10 -14.51
CA GLN A 257 0.55 12.19 -15.97
C GLN A 257 1.61 11.20 -16.48
N ASN A 258 2.46 10.69 -15.58
CA ASN A 258 3.55 9.76 -15.89
C ASN A 258 3.25 8.40 -15.27
N VAL A 259 2.06 7.86 -15.55
CA VAL A 259 1.67 6.54 -15.08
C VAL A 259 1.58 5.55 -16.23
N PHE A 260 1.91 4.32 -15.96
CA PHE A 260 1.68 3.22 -16.88
C PHE A 260 0.21 2.82 -16.83
N THR A 261 -0.37 2.61 -18.01
CA THR A 261 -1.70 2.00 -18.09
C THR A 261 -1.60 0.52 -17.71
N MET A 262 -2.35 0.12 -16.69
CA MET A 262 -2.48 -1.30 -16.37
C MET A 262 -3.36 -1.98 -17.39
N ASP A 263 -2.90 -3.09 -17.96
CA ASP A 263 -3.70 -3.88 -18.88
C ASP A 263 -4.90 -4.55 -18.18
N ASN A 264 -5.89 -4.94 -18.97
CA ASN A 264 -7.12 -5.56 -18.45
C ASN A 264 -6.83 -6.91 -17.78
N ALA A 265 -5.79 -7.63 -18.24
CA ALA A 265 -5.42 -8.91 -17.66
C ALA A 265 -4.87 -8.74 -16.23
N PHE A 266 -4.12 -7.66 -15.98
CA PHE A 266 -3.65 -7.30 -14.65
C PHE A 266 -4.82 -6.84 -13.77
N GLN A 267 -5.67 -5.94 -14.31
CA GLN A 267 -6.79 -5.36 -13.56
C GLN A 267 -7.76 -6.43 -13.03
N ARG A 268 -8.11 -7.43 -13.83
CA ARG A 268 -9.09 -8.48 -13.45
C ARG A 268 -8.64 -9.34 -12.24
N ARG A 269 -7.35 -9.34 -11.90
CA ARG A 269 -6.79 -10.10 -10.77
C ARG A 269 -6.87 -9.36 -9.44
N PHE A 270 -7.26 -8.09 -9.47
CA PHE A 270 -7.43 -7.25 -8.30
C PHE A 270 -8.87 -6.75 -8.17
N LYS A 271 -9.31 -6.62 -6.94
CA LYS A 271 -10.52 -5.85 -6.62
C LYS A 271 -10.15 -4.38 -6.55
N PHE A 272 -10.89 -3.54 -7.24
CA PHE A 272 -10.70 -2.09 -7.15
C PHE A 272 -11.61 -1.51 -6.08
N LYS A 273 -11.06 -0.71 -5.19
CA LYS A 273 -11.81 0.03 -4.16
C LYS A 273 -11.48 1.51 -4.25
N MET A 274 -12.46 2.30 -4.63
CA MET A 274 -12.33 3.75 -4.59
C MET A 274 -12.30 4.23 -3.14
N ILE A 275 -11.39 5.13 -2.85
CA ILE A 275 -11.41 5.91 -1.61
C ILE A 275 -12.16 7.20 -1.91
N GLU A 276 -13.30 7.34 -1.29
CA GLU A 276 -14.15 8.52 -1.42
C GLU A 276 -13.38 9.77 -0.98
N ASN A 277 -13.59 10.83 -1.73
CA ASN A 277 -12.92 12.10 -1.45
C ASN A 277 -13.74 12.89 -0.41
N GLU A 278 -14.01 12.28 0.72
CA GLU A 278 -14.64 12.92 1.88
C GLU A 278 -13.62 13.30 2.94
N LEU A 279 -13.92 14.32 3.70
CA LEU A 279 -13.11 14.76 4.83
C LEU A 279 -13.99 14.77 6.09
N ASP A 280 -14.00 13.63 6.76
CA ASP A 280 -14.80 13.42 7.99
C ASP A 280 -14.00 13.67 9.28
N ASP A 281 -12.75 14.13 9.17
CA ASP A 281 -11.95 14.56 10.32
C ASP A 281 -12.18 16.06 10.60
N ALA A 282 -12.91 16.37 11.67
CA ALA A 282 -13.22 17.74 12.03
C ALA A 282 -11.96 18.57 12.32
N ALA A 283 -10.96 17.97 12.96
CA ALA A 283 -9.71 18.67 13.28
C ALA A 283 -8.93 19.04 12.01
N GLN A 284 -8.89 18.14 11.03
CA GLN A 284 -8.28 18.41 9.74
C GLN A 284 -9.11 19.41 8.91
N TYR A 285 -10.44 19.31 8.95
CA TYR A 285 -11.34 20.24 8.26
C TYR A 285 -11.16 21.67 8.76
N ASP A 286 -11.07 21.85 10.07
CA ASP A 286 -11.07 23.15 10.75
C ASP A 286 -9.70 23.85 10.78
N ILE A 287 -8.67 23.27 10.15
CA ILE A 287 -7.37 23.93 9.99
C ILE A 287 -7.56 25.26 9.26
N ILE A 288 -7.02 26.34 9.81
CA ILE A 288 -7.09 27.67 9.22
C ILE A 288 -5.91 27.85 8.30
N ILE A 289 -6.17 28.38 7.08
CA ILE A 289 -5.16 28.72 6.09
C ILE A 289 -4.70 30.17 6.30
N GLY A 290 -3.40 30.40 6.25
CA GLY A 290 -2.82 31.74 6.33
C GLY A 290 -2.89 32.33 7.74
N LYS A 291 -2.78 31.52 8.76
CA LYS A 291 -2.58 31.94 10.14
C LYS A 291 -1.20 31.53 10.61
N ASP A 292 -0.31 32.49 10.69
CA ASP A 292 1.00 32.32 11.31
C ASP A 292 0.89 32.37 12.83
N GLU A 293 1.79 31.71 13.57
CA GLU A 293 1.75 31.63 15.03
C GLU A 293 1.91 33.00 15.71
N GLU A 294 2.61 33.91 15.04
CA GLU A 294 2.91 35.26 15.53
C GLU A 294 1.87 36.31 15.12
N SER A 295 0.91 35.95 14.25
CA SER A 295 -0.07 36.89 13.71
C SER A 295 -1.41 36.75 14.39
N GLU A 296 -1.94 37.85 14.95
CA GLU A 296 -3.31 37.93 15.46
C GLU A 296 -4.36 37.88 14.35
N VAL A 297 -3.99 38.23 13.13
CA VAL A 297 -4.92 38.34 12.00
C VAL A 297 -4.93 37.06 11.19
N SER A 298 -6.05 36.38 11.19
CA SER A 298 -6.32 35.15 10.46
C SER A 298 -7.13 35.43 9.20
N THR A 299 -6.91 34.64 8.14
CA THR A 299 -7.79 34.68 6.95
C THR A 299 -9.22 34.23 7.26
N GLY A 300 -9.39 33.42 8.29
CA GLY A 300 -10.66 32.76 8.62
C GLY A 300 -11.01 31.56 7.74
N VAL A 301 -10.32 31.40 6.60
CA VAL A 301 -10.60 30.33 5.62
C VAL A 301 -10.18 28.99 6.17
N ARG A 302 -11.12 28.04 6.18
CA ARG A 302 -10.89 26.67 6.65
C ARG A 302 -10.47 25.76 5.52
N TRP A 303 -9.55 24.84 5.80
CA TRP A 303 -9.05 23.90 4.81
C TRP A 303 -10.16 23.07 4.16
N GLY A 304 -11.05 22.50 4.95
CA GLY A 304 -12.14 21.68 4.44
C GLY A 304 -13.09 22.46 3.54
N SER A 305 -13.46 23.68 3.94
CA SER A 305 -14.34 24.57 3.17
C SER A 305 -13.67 25.02 1.87
N PHE A 306 -12.41 25.44 1.93
CA PHE A 306 -11.63 25.80 0.71
C PHE A 306 -11.51 24.61 -0.24
N ARG A 307 -11.16 23.43 0.27
CA ARG A 307 -11.08 22.21 -0.52
C ARG A 307 -12.41 21.90 -1.23
N ASN A 308 -13.53 21.97 -0.52
CA ASN A 308 -14.84 21.75 -1.12
C ASN A 308 -15.16 22.78 -2.22
N TRP A 309 -14.86 24.03 -1.96
CA TRP A 309 -15.05 25.12 -2.91
C TRP A 309 -14.21 24.94 -4.19
N ILE A 310 -12.92 24.69 -4.06
CA ILE A 310 -12.03 24.55 -5.21
C ILE A 310 -12.32 23.26 -6.00
N ASN A 311 -12.71 22.18 -5.34
CA ASN A 311 -13.10 20.95 -6.02
C ASN A 311 -14.38 21.15 -6.85
N LYS A 312 -15.36 21.93 -6.37
CA LYS A 312 -16.52 22.34 -7.19
C LYS A 312 -16.08 23.11 -8.42
N LYS A 313 -15.10 24.02 -8.32
CA LYS A 313 -14.54 24.76 -9.47
C LYS A 313 -13.83 23.82 -10.45
N ILE A 314 -13.04 22.86 -9.96
CA ILE A 314 -12.36 21.84 -10.79
C ILE A 314 -13.39 21.04 -11.59
N LEU A 315 -14.44 20.54 -10.94
CA LEU A 315 -15.48 19.73 -11.56
C LEU A 315 -16.39 20.50 -12.50
N SER A 316 -16.53 21.82 -12.32
CA SER A 316 -17.39 22.70 -13.14
C SER A 316 -16.75 23.17 -14.44
N GLN A 317 -15.45 22.95 -14.65
CA GLN A 317 -14.77 23.39 -15.86
C GLN A 317 -15.33 22.74 -17.14
N LYS A 318 -15.57 23.57 -18.17
CA LYS A 318 -16.04 23.13 -19.48
C LYS A 318 -14.86 23.04 -20.45
N GLY A 319 -14.61 21.87 -21.04
CA GLY A 319 -13.56 21.69 -22.05
C GLY A 319 -13.07 20.24 -22.20
N ILE A 320 -12.21 19.99 -23.19
CA ILE A 320 -11.68 18.64 -23.54
C ILE A 320 -10.84 18.03 -22.42
N LEU A 321 -10.34 18.84 -21.49
CA LEU A 321 -9.67 18.41 -20.26
C LEU A 321 -10.62 18.42 -19.04
N SER A 322 -11.91 18.63 -19.28
CA SER A 322 -12.93 18.75 -18.26
C SER A 322 -13.32 17.41 -17.71
N LYS A 323 -13.54 17.37 -16.42
CA LYS A 323 -14.00 16.24 -15.60
C LYS A 323 -12.89 15.28 -15.19
N SER A 324 -11.73 15.78 -14.86
CA SER A 324 -10.81 14.95 -14.13
C SER A 324 -11.12 15.08 -12.63
N GLU A 325 -12.12 14.31 -12.18
CA GLU A 325 -12.39 14.07 -10.77
C GLU A 325 -11.10 13.69 -10.02
N ASP A 326 -10.21 13.03 -10.73
CA ASP A 326 -8.85 12.65 -10.33
C ASP A 326 -7.94 13.83 -9.96
N LYS A 327 -8.25 15.06 -10.42
CA LYS A 327 -7.48 16.28 -10.08
C LYS A 327 -8.00 17.01 -8.84
N CYS A 328 -9.08 16.55 -8.27
CA CYS A 328 -9.59 17.10 -7.02
C CYS A 328 -8.58 16.95 -5.88
N LEU A 329 -8.60 17.89 -4.95
CA LEU A 329 -7.81 17.84 -3.73
C LEU A 329 -8.45 16.89 -2.72
N GLY A 330 -7.68 15.94 -2.22
CA GLY A 330 -8.07 15.12 -1.08
C GLY A 330 -7.99 15.89 0.25
N GLY A 331 -8.65 15.38 1.28
CA GLY A 331 -8.67 16.00 2.61
C GLY A 331 -7.28 16.14 3.24
N TRP A 332 -6.39 15.20 2.92
CA TRP A 332 -5.02 15.13 3.43
C TRP A 332 -3.97 15.55 2.39
N PHE A 333 -4.38 16.32 1.38
CA PHE A 333 -3.44 16.86 0.38
C PHE A 333 -2.38 17.75 1.02
N ILE A 334 -2.76 18.50 2.06
CA ILE A 334 -1.86 19.18 2.96
C ILE A 334 -2.12 18.71 4.39
N SER A 335 -1.06 18.33 5.08
CA SER A 335 -1.11 17.92 6.48
C SER A 335 -0.16 18.78 7.29
N THR A 336 -0.51 19.01 8.55
CA THR A 336 0.27 19.75 9.51
C THR A 336 0.46 18.93 10.79
N ASP A 337 1.34 19.36 11.67
CA ASP A 337 1.61 18.67 12.92
C ASP A 337 0.38 18.70 13.85
N ALA A 338 0.19 17.62 14.60
CA ALA A 338 -0.81 17.58 15.66
C ALA A 338 -0.40 18.48 16.83
N VAL A 339 -1.31 19.33 17.26
CA VAL A 339 -1.12 20.23 18.42
C VAL A 339 -1.76 19.64 19.67
N GLU A 340 -2.93 19.03 19.53
CA GLU A 340 -3.64 18.42 20.66
C GLU A 340 -4.07 16.99 20.30
N VAL A 341 -3.87 16.06 21.24
CA VAL A 341 -4.30 14.67 21.10
C VAL A 341 -5.06 14.25 22.35
N LYS A 342 -6.30 13.78 22.19
CA LYS A 342 -7.13 13.22 23.26
C LYS A 342 -7.56 11.80 22.88
N ASP A 343 -7.47 10.87 23.82
CA ASP A 343 -7.88 9.46 23.61
C ASP A 343 -7.29 8.81 22.33
N LYS A 344 -6.02 9.09 22.06
CA LYS A 344 -5.30 8.65 20.83
C LYS A 344 -5.85 9.22 19.52
N LYS A 345 -6.74 10.21 19.58
CA LYS A 345 -7.27 10.93 18.42
C LYS A 345 -6.76 12.36 18.43
N VAL A 346 -6.31 12.85 17.27
CA VAL A 346 -5.93 14.25 17.12
C VAL A 346 -7.20 15.10 17.17
N THR A 347 -7.21 16.08 18.05
CA THR A 347 -8.33 17.02 18.20
C THR A 347 -8.03 18.39 17.63
N LYS A 348 -6.75 18.69 17.37
CA LYS A 348 -6.33 19.94 16.76
C LYS A 348 -5.00 19.76 16.03
N TYR A 349 -4.93 20.31 14.83
CA TYR A 349 -3.72 20.43 14.03
C TYR A 349 -3.19 21.86 14.01
N LYS A 350 -1.91 22.03 13.69
CA LYS A 350 -1.29 23.32 13.42
C LYS A 350 -1.96 23.96 12.21
N ASN A 351 -2.09 25.30 12.21
CA ASN A 351 -2.63 26.03 11.06
C ASN A 351 -1.66 25.95 9.86
N ILE A 352 -2.21 26.08 8.66
CA ILE A 352 -1.43 26.13 7.42
C ILE A 352 -0.89 27.54 7.24
N SER A 353 0.43 27.70 7.13
CA SER A 353 1.04 28.98 6.79
C SER A 353 0.71 29.43 5.37
N LYS A 354 0.81 30.73 5.09
CA LYS A 354 0.69 31.23 3.70
C LYS A 354 1.75 30.64 2.78
N GLU A 355 2.94 30.42 3.30
CA GLU A 355 4.07 29.79 2.61
C GLU A 355 3.69 28.38 2.15
N ASP A 356 3.30 27.50 3.10
CA ASP A 356 2.96 26.11 2.81
C ASP A 356 1.76 25.98 1.87
N PHE A 357 0.76 26.83 2.03
CA PHE A 357 -0.38 26.85 1.14
C PHE A 357 0.02 27.25 -0.28
N ALA A 358 0.85 28.29 -0.43
CA ALA A 358 1.33 28.72 -1.73
C ALA A 358 2.18 27.66 -2.42
N GLU A 359 3.16 27.10 -1.72
CA GLU A 359 4.12 26.18 -2.32
C GLU A 359 3.55 24.76 -2.57
N LYS A 360 2.52 24.36 -1.85
CA LYS A 360 1.89 23.05 -2.03
C LYS A 360 0.59 23.14 -2.81
N VAL A 361 -0.36 23.92 -2.33
CA VAL A 361 -1.72 23.93 -2.87
C VAL A 361 -1.83 24.82 -4.11
N LEU A 362 -1.42 26.13 -4.02
CA LEU A 362 -1.50 27.03 -5.19
C LEU A 362 -0.63 26.53 -6.33
N LYS A 363 0.56 26.02 -6.03
CA LYS A 363 1.45 25.44 -7.03
C LYS A 363 0.79 24.28 -7.78
N TYR A 364 0.19 23.33 -7.05
CA TYR A 364 -0.55 22.22 -7.66
C TYR A 364 -1.72 22.71 -8.52
N LEU A 365 -2.53 23.62 -7.98
CA LEU A 365 -3.66 24.20 -8.73
C LEU A 365 -3.20 24.88 -10.02
N TRP A 366 -2.07 25.59 -9.96
CA TRP A 366 -1.54 26.32 -11.12
C TRP A 366 -0.95 25.41 -12.19
N TYR A 367 -0.06 24.48 -11.81
CA TYR A 367 0.71 23.68 -12.78
C TYR A 367 0.01 22.41 -13.22
N ASP A 368 -0.77 21.78 -12.33
CA ASP A 368 -1.33 20.45 -12.58
C ASP A 368 -2.84 20.50 -12.90
N VAL A 369 -3.59 21.44 -12.30
CA VAL A 369 -5.04 21.53 -12.45
C VAL A 369 -5.42 22.54 -13.54
N PHE A 370 -5.10 23.81 -13.35
CA PHE A 370 -5.56 24.94 -14.19
C PHE A 370 -4.51 25.37 -15.21
N ARG A 371 -4.08 24.48 -16.08
CA ARG A 371 -3.03 24.79 -17.06
C ARG A 371 -3.43 25.89 -18.04
N ARG A 372 -2.51 26.82 -18.30
CA ARG A 372 -2.46 27.89 -19.31
C ARG A 372 -3.76 28.66 -19.66
N ASN A 373 -4.85 27.97 -20.06
CA ASN A 373 -6.06 28.65 -20.56
C ASN A 373 -7.19 28.74 -19.53
N SER A 374 -7.19 27.91 -18.50
CA SER A 374 -8.22 27.91 -17.43
C SER A 374 -7.76 28.60 -16.15
N ALA A 375 -6.48 28.88 -15.99
CA ALA A 375 -5.96 29.61 -14.83
C ALA A 375 -6.61 31.01 -14.71
N THR A 376 -6.82 31.72 -15.84
CA THR A 376 -7.48 33.01 -15.87
C THR A 376 -8.97 32.96 -15.51
N GLU A 377 -9.62 31.82 -15.52
CA GLU A 377 -11.01 31.66 -15.07
C GLU A 377 -11.14 31.64 -13.55
N VAL A 378 -10.11 31.14 -12.86
CA VAL A 378 -10.11 30.88 -11.40
C VAL A 378 -9.26 31.92 -10.66
N PHE A 379 -8.12 32.29 -11.22
CA PHE A 379 -7.21 33.24 -10.58
C PHE A 379 -7.38 34.65 -11.12
N ASN A 380 -7.28 35.63 -10.23
CA ASN A 380 -7.20 37.04 -10.63
C ASN A 380 -5.88 37.29 -11.38
N GLU A 381 -5.92 38.12 -12.37
CA GLU A 381 -4.71 38.73 -12.93
C GLU A 381 -4.17 39.71 -11.89
N PRO A 382 -2.94 39.57 -11.38
CA PRO A 382 -2.34 40.59 -10.55
C PRO A 382 -2.33 41.93 -11.32
N ASP A 383 -2.74 43.02 -10.70
CA ASP A 383 -2.84 44.33 -11.30
C ASP A 383 -1.57 44.70 -12.08
N VAL A 384 -1.72 44.76 -13.40
CA VAL A 384 -0.63 45.02 -14.34
C VAL A 384 -0.72 46.52 -14.73
N THR A 385 -0.19 47.37 -13.87
CA THR A 385 -0.21 48.79 -14.14
C THR A 385 0.86 49.27 -15.15
N GLU A 386 1.87 48.44 -15.48
CA GLU A 386 2.96 48.96 -16.34
C GLU A 386 3.57 48.00 -17.39
N ASN A 387 3.26 46.73 -17.45
CA ASN A 387 3.72 45.88 -18.55
C ASN A 387 2.76 44.69 -18.77
N LYS A 388 2.39 44.43 -20.05
CA LYS A 388 1.56 43.28 -20.49
C LYS A 388 2.25 41.92 -20.25
N ASP A 389 2.85 41.72 -19.06
CA ASP A 389 3.56 40.52 -18.73
C ASP A 389 2.60 39.45 -18.18
N VAL A 390 2.71 38.32 -18.78
CA VAL A 390 2.04 37.06 -18.49
C VAL A 390 1.83 36.85 -16.98
N VAL A 391 0.60 36.59 -16.59
CA VAL A 391 0.27 36.08 -15.23
C VAL A 391 1.17 34.89 -14.93
N SER A 392 2.02 35.02 -13.93
CA SER A 392 2.95 33.95 -13.54
C SER A 392 2.65 33.45 -12.12
N PHE A 393 2.90 32.17 -11.89
CA PHE A 393 2.79 31.58 -10.55
C PHE A 393 3.58 32.39 -9.50
N ALA A 394 4.78 32.84 -9.86
CA ALA A 394 5.62 33.61 -8.94
C ALA A 394 4.96 34.92 -8.46
N LYS A 395 4.26 35.63 -9.36
CA LYS A 395 3.49 36.85 -9.00
C LYS A 395 2.31 36.49 -8.11
N LEU A 396 1.54 35.46 -8.47
CA LEU A 396 0.41 34.95 -7.66
C LEU A 396 0.82 34.56 -6.26
N ALA A 397 1.88 33.76 -6.14
CA ALA A 397 2.41 33.31 -4.85
C ALA A 397 2.96 34.47 -4.00
N LYS A 398 3.64 35.44 -4.64
CA LYS A 398 4.14 36.65 -3.96
C LYS A 398 2.99 37.50 -3.43
N GLU A 399 1.94 37.69 -4.21
CA GLU A 399 0.74 38.45 -3.81
C GLU A 399 0.05 37.79 -2.60
N PHE A 400 -0.15 36.47 -2.64
CA PHE A 400 -0.75 35.71 -1.52
C PHE A 400 0.09 35.80 -0.24
N LYS A 401 1.43 35.70 -0.37
CA LYS A 401 2.36 35.75 0.76
C LYS A 401 2.61 37.15 1.29
N SER A 402 2.17 38.20 0.59
CA SER A 402 2.39 39.59 1.00
C SER A 402 1.85 39.84 2.41
N LYS A 403 2.64 40.58 3.21
CA LYS A 403 2.26 41.03 4.53
C LYS A 403 1.15 42.10 4.51
N ASP A 404 1.02 42.80 3.40
CA ASP A 404 -0.01 43.83 3.22
C ASP A 404 -1.40 43.19 2.98
N ASN A 405 -1.46 41.93 2.51
CA ASN A 405 -2.70 41.21 2.26
C ASN A 405 -3.10 40.43 3.52
N VAL A 406 -3.75 41.10 4.45
CA VAL A 406 -4.17 40.51 5.75
C VAL A 406 -5.57 39.92 5.66
N GLY A 407 -5.82 38.91 6.50
CA GLY A 407 -7.14 38.29 6.60
C GLY A 407 -7.60 37.69 5.26
N PHE A 408 -8.91 37.73 5.02
CA PHE A 408 -9.55 37.18 3.81
C PHE A 408 -9.09 37.86 2.52
N ASP A 409 -8.55 39.09 2.56
CA ASP A 409 -8.08 39.82 1.39
C ASP A 409 -6.94 39.08 0.65
N ALA A 410 -6.15 38.27 1.35
CA ALA A 410 -5.16 37.40 0.72
C ALA A 410 -5.78 36.46 -0.33
N PHE A 411 -6.93 35.88 -0.04
CA PHE A 411 -7.67 35.02 -0.97
C PHE A 411 -8.37 35.83 -2.07
N LYS A 412 -8.97 36.98 -1.70
CA LYS A 412 -9.65 37.88 -2.63
C LYS A 412 -8.72 38.40 -3.72
N LYS A 413 -7.46 38.64 -3.36
CA LYS A 413 -6.45 39.12 -4.33
C LYS A 413 -6.08 38.07 -5.38
N ILE A 414 -6.13 36.78 -5.04
CA ILE A 414 -5.66 35.71 -5.92
C ILE A 414 -6.77 34.92 -6.62
N PHE A 415 -7.97 34.83 -6.02
CA PHE A 415 -9.08 34.07 -6.59
C PHE A 415 -10.22 34.96 -7.07
N LYS A 416 -10.73 34.69 -8.27
CA LYS A 416 -11.90 35.38 -8.84
C LYS A 416 -13.17 34.99 -8.07
N ASP A 417 -14.01 36.00 -7.85
CA ASP A 417 -15.36 35.86 -7.28
C ASP A 417 -15.45 35.19 -5.91
N ILE A 418 -14.31 34.96 -5.21
CA ILE A 418 -14.26 34.24 -3.95
C ILE A 418 -15.00 34.97 -2.81
N GLU A 419 -15.17 36.28 -2.90
CA GLU A 419 -15.87 37.09 -1.89
C GLU A 419 -17.33 36.72 -1.72
N LYS A 420 -17.97 36.24 -2.78
CA LYS A 420 -19.35 35.76 -2.75
C LYS A 420 -19.53 34.49 -1.89
N ASP A 421 -18.45 33.71 -1.79
CA ASP A 421 -18.43 32.43 -1.10
C ASP A 421 -17.74 32.51 0.27
N LYS A 422 -17.48 33.74 0.80
CA LYS A 422 -16.74 33.99 2.02
C LYS A 422 -17.34 33.26 3.21
N ASP A 423 -18.66 33.35 3.39
CA ASP A 423 -19.36 32.71 4.51
C ASP A 423 -19.19 31.18 4.45
N ASP A 424 -19.29 30.60 3.28
CA ASP A 424 -19.06 29.15 3.08
C ASP A 424 -17.61 28.74 3.36
N LEU A 425 -16.65 29.57 3.01
CA LEU A 425 -15.21 29.30 3.19
C LEU A 425 -14.75 29.38 4.65
N THR A 426 -15.51 30.06 5.49
CA THR A 426 -15.20 30.24 6.91
C THR A 426 -15.95 29.27 7.82
N LYS A 427 -16.91 28.50 7.30
CA LYS A 427 -17.69 27.51 8.07
C LYS A 427 -16.79 26.45 8.70
N THR A 428 -17.09 26.15 9.96
CA THR A 428 -16.52 25.00 10.67
C THR A 428 -17.09 23.69 10.14
N TYR A 429 -16.45 22.57 10.52
CA TYR A 429 -16.96 21.23 10.19
C TYR A 429 -18.41 21.02 10.67
N ALA A 430 -18.70 21.43 11.88
CA ALA A 430 -20.04 21.30 12.47
C ALA A 430 -21.10 22.09 11.71
N GLU A 431 -20.80 23.33 11.33
CA GLU A 431 -21.69 24.19 10.52
C GLU A 431 -21.89 23.62 9.11
N SER A 432 -20.83 23.09 8.49
CA SER A 432 -20.89 22.50 7.14
C SER A 432 -21.75 21.21 7.10
N LYS A 433 -21.79 20.43 8.18
CA LYS A 433 -22.66 19.22 8.28
C LYS A 433 -24.10 19.56 8.66
N ALA A 434 -24.38 20.71 9.21
CA ALA A 434 -25.75 21.15 9.50
C ALA A 434 -26.53 21.61 8.26
N ASP A 435 -25.80 22.00 7.20
CA ASP A 435 -26.36 22.45 5.92
C ASP A 435 -26.60 21.30 4.91
N THR A 436 -26.18 20.07 5.22
CA THR A 436 -26.37 18.85 4.41
C THR A 436 -27.45 17.96 5.01
#